data_7b4b984fd73b3b69d141d54c90524a06
#
_entry.id   7b4b984fd73b3b69d141d54c90524a06
#
_cell.length_a   1.000
_cell.length_b   1.000
_cell.length_c   1.000
_cell.angle_alpha   90.00
_cell.angle_beta   90.00
_cell.angle_gamma   90.00
#
_symmetry.space_group_name_H-M   'P 1'
#
loop_
_entity.id
_entity.type
_entity.pdbx_description
1 polymer ?
#
loop_
_entity_poly.entity_id
_entity_poly.type
_entity_poly.pdbx_seq_one_letter_code
_entity_poly.pdbx_strand_id
1 'polypeptide(L)'
;MPSRSGRSIVTPITSSDLPGDQIDESYPRRREFIYVATGSFAAVGVVVAEWPLVDSMNPPGDVLALSTTEVDISAVAVGMQTVAVYRGQPLFVRHLTQREIDEANSVPLASLRDPQTLAERTKPGRSEWLVTKGICTHLGCVPLGARPGENKGKFGGYFCPCHGSVYDTAARIREGPAPLNLVVPDYVFLSPAKLLVGVKK
;
A
#
# COMPACT_ATOMS: atom_id res chain seq x y z
N MET A 1 21.01 11.35 102.34
CA MET A 1 21.10 12.37 101.28
C MET A 1 21.03 11.64 99.96
N PRO A 2 19.96 11.80 99.15
CA PRO A 2 19.86 11.12 97.88
C PRO A 2 20.32 12.02 96.72
N SER A 3 21.18 11.46 95.90
CA SER A 3 21.65 11.99 94.60
C SER A 3 20.55 11.95 93.54
N ARG A 4 20.17 13.11 92.99
CA ARG A 4 19.28 13.16 91.81
C ARG A 4 20.11 13.02 90.56
N SER A 5 19.97 11.84 89.91
CA SER A 5 20.44 11.66 88.52
C SER A 5 19.43 12.30 87.56
N GLY A 6 19.86 13.38 86.96
CA GLY A 6 19.10 14.02 85.87
C GLY A 6 19.31 13.26 84.59
N ARG A 7 18.27 12.59 84.08
CA ARG A 7 18.24 11.99 82.73
C ARG A 7 17.88 13.11 81.76
N SER A 8 18.83 13.57 80.96
CA SER A 8 18.54 14.37 79.78
C SER A 8 17.77 13.50 78.75
N ILE A 9 16.53 13.85 78.54
CA ILE A 9 15.72 13.27 77.48
C ILE A 9 16.16 13.98 76.19
N VAL A 10 16.93 13.27 75.39
CA VAL A 10 17.22 13.69 73.98
C VAL A 10 15.97 13.35 73.20
N THR A 11 15.22 14.38 72.82
CA THR A 11 14.11 14.26 71.88
C THR A 11 14.66 13.89 70.52
N PRO A 12 14.14 12.84 69.83
CA PRO A 12 14.55 12.57 68.46
C PRO A 12 14.14 13.70 67.54
N ILE A 13 15.09 14.23 66.74
CA ILE A 13 14.83 15.20 65.66
C ILE A 13 13.95 14.51 64.63
N THR A 14 12.73 14.98 64.49
CA THR A 14 11.83 14.50 63.41
C THR A 14 12.23 15.20 62.13
N SER A 15 11.93 14.57 61.00
CA SER A 15 12.25 15.06 59.66
C SER A 15 11.62 16.41 59.32
N SER A 16 10.70 16.90 60.19
CA SER A 16 10.09 18.24 60.15
C SER A 16 10.96 19.37 60.73
N ASP A 17 12.03 19.05 61.48
CA ASP A 17 12.88 20.02 62.13
C ASP A 17 14.10 20.45 61.30
N LEU A 18 14.25 19.89 60.11
CA LEU A 18 15.23 20.33 59.13
C LEU A 18 14.71 21.60 58.48
N PRO A 19 15.53 22.66 58.36
CA PRO A 19 15.14 23.85 57.61
C PRO A 19 14.84 23.33 56.18
N GLY A 20 13.54 23.29 55.85
CA GLY A 20 13.11 22.95 54.51
C GLY A 20 13.79 23.92 53.55
N ASP A 21 14.65 23.39 52.70
CA ASP A 21 15.13 24.10 51.53
C ASP A 21 13.88 24.33 50.65
N GLN A 22 13.21 25.45 50.93
CA GLN A 22 12.11 25.94 50.11
C GLN A 22 12.74 26.26 48.75
N ILE A 23 12.78 25.23 47.88
CA ILE A 23 13.17 25.41 46.50
C ILE A 23 12.10 26.29 45.88
N ASP A 24 12.43 27.58 45.73
CA ASP A 24 11.61 28.51 44.96
C ASP A 24 11.55 28.03 43.52
N GLU A 25 10.47 27.31 43.16
CA GLU A 25 10.23 26.79 41.83
C GLU A 25 9.99 27.88 40.75
N SER A 26 9.96 29.14 41.15
CA SER A 26 9.57 30.25 40.26
C SER A 26 10.67 30.74 39.31
N TYR A 27 11.92 30.35 39.55
CA TYR A 27 13.04 30.75 38.66
C TYR A 27 13.84 29.55 38.18
N PRO A 28 13.88 29.32 36.85
CA PRO A 28 14.70 28.25 36.28
C PRO A 28 16.18 28.51 36.64
N ARG A 29 16.77 27.57 37.36
CA ARG A 29 18.20 27.65 37.72
C ARG A 29 19.03 27.63 36.43
N ARG A 30 20.20 28.33 36.44
CA ARG A 30 21.11 28.35 35.28
C ARG A 30 21.39 26.93 34.70
N ARG A 31 21.44 25.95 35.59
CA ARG A 31 21.60 24.53 35.21
C ARG A 31 20.43 24.00 34.39
N GLU A 32 19.21 24.29 34.79
CA GLU A 32 17.97 23.89 34.10
C GLU A 32 17.87 24.56 32.74
N PHE A 33 18.21 25.84 32.65
CA PHE A 33 18.28 26.55 31.37
C PHE A 33 19.28 25.89 30.42
N ILE A 34 20.46 25.49 30.89
CA ILE A 34 21.47 24.80 30.06
C ILE A 34 20.95 23.46 29.59
N TYR A 35 20.28 22.67 30.45
CA TYR A 35 19.69 21.39 30.06
C TYR A 35 18.58 21.54 29.01
N VAL A 36 17.68 22.50 29.22
CA VAL A 36 16.61 22.80 28.26
C VAL A 36 17.21 23.29 26.94
N ALA A 37 18.14 24.21 26.96
CA ALA A 37 18.80 24.71 25.77
C ALA A 37 19.52 23.57 25.00
N THR A 38 20.36 22.80 25.71
CA THR A 38 21.08 21.66 25.08
C THR A 38 20.13 20.60 24.54
N GLY A 39 19.08 20.27 25.31
CA GLY A 39 18.07 19.32 24.85
C GLY A 39 17.32 19.79 23.61
N SER A 40 16.98 21.09 23.56
CA SER A 40 16.35 21.68 22.38
C SER A 40 17.24 21.64 21.14
N PHE A 41 18.52 22.02 21.27
CA PHE A 41 19.49 21.93 20.17
C PHE A 41 19.71 20.48 19.73
N ALA A 42 19.80 19.54 20.67
CA ALA A 42 19.92 18.11 20.34
C ALA A 42 18.69 17.61 19.60
N ALA A 43 17.49 17.96 20.05
CA ALA A 43 16.25 17.57 19.37
C ALA A 43 16.17 18.12 17.94
N VAL A 44 16.53 19.39 17.73
CA VAL A 44 16.62 19.98 16.38
C VAL A 44 17.66 19.25 15.54
N GLY A 45 18.83 18.93 16.11
CA GLY A 45 19.90 18.18 15.42
C GLY A 45 19.43 16.79 14.96
N VAL A 46 18.69 16.07 15.80
CA VAL A 46 18.10 14.78 15.45
C VAL A 46 17.09 14.92 14.29
N VAL A 47 16.15 15.87 14.39
CA VAL A 47 15.16 16.08 13.32
C VAL A 47 15.84 16.43 12.00
N VAL A 48 16.85 17.29 12.00
CA VAL A 48 17.61 17.68 10.79
C VAL A 48 18.37 16.51 10.23
N ALA A 49 18.93 15.63 11.06
CA ALA A 49 19.65 14.44 10.62
C ALA A 49 18.73 13.34 10.09
N GLU A 50 17.55 13.16 10.68
CA GLU A 50 16.58 12.14 10.27
C GLU A 50 15.79 12.55 9.04
N TRP A 51 15.53 13.85 8.83
CA TRP A 51 14.73 14.33 7.71
C TRP A 51 15.19 13.83 6.34
N PRO A 52 16.49 13.88 5.97
CA PRO A 52 16.96 13.35 4.69
C PRO A 52 16.75 11.86 4.54
N LEU A 53 16.79 11.10 5.64
CA LEU A 53 16.54 9.66 5.63
C LEU A 53 15.06 9.37 5.34
N VAL A 54 14.15 10.11 5.99
CA VAL A 54 12.71 9.99 5.73
C VAL A 54 12.39 10.47 4.32
N ASP A 55 12.99 11.57 3.86
CA ASP A 55 12.77 12.11 2.51
C ASP A 55 13.29 11.16 1.42
N SER A 56 14.37 10.41 1.68
CA SER A 56 14.88 9.39 0.75
C SER A 56 13.91 8.22 0.52
N MET A 57 12.91 8.04 1.37
CA MET A 57 11.84 7.04 1.19
C MET A 57 10.76 7.53 0.21
N ASN A 58 10.73 8.81 -0.12
CA ASN A 58 9.83 9.34 -1.13
C ASN A 58 10.21 8.82 -2.52
N PRO A 59 9.22 8.50 -3.38
CA PRO A 59 9.51 8.12 -4.75
C PRO A 59 10.27 9.24 -5.47
N PRO A 60 11.36 8.94 -6.18
CA PRO A 60 12.10 9.93 -6.95
C PRO A 60 11.24 10.51 -8.09
N GLY A 61 11.58 11.70 -8.55
CA GLY A 61 10.80 12.47 -9.52
C GLY A 61 10.58 11.77 -10.86
N ASP A 62 11.52 10.94 -11.29
CA ASP A 62 11.43 10.10 -12.49
C ASP A 62 10.36 9.00 -12.34
N VAL A 63 10.26 8.38 -11.15
CA VAL A 63 9.18 7.41 -10.85
C VAL A 63 7.81 8.10 -10.83
N LEU A 64 7.74 9.33 -10.33
CA LEU A 64 6.50 10.13 -10.37
C LEU A 64 6.15 10.57 -11.80
N ALA A 65 7.13 10.90 -12.63
CA ALA A 65 6.94 11.23 -14.05
C ALA A 65 6.42 10.01 -14.85
N LEU A 66 6.81 8.79 -14.48
CA LEU A 66 6.32 7.53 -15.04
C LEU A 66 5.01 7.05 -14.38
N SER A 67 4.34 7.91 -13.62
CA SER A 67 3.11 7.56 -12.89
C SER A 67 1.93 7.25 -13.81
N THR A 68 1.96 7.72 -15.05
CA THR A 68 0.95 7.46 -16.08
C THR A 68 1.59 6.80 -17.31
N THR A 69 0.84 5.94 -17.98
CA THR A 69 1.27 5.28 -19.22
C THR A 69 0.14 5.36 -20.24
N GLU A 70 0.44 5.89 -21.43
CA GLU A 70 -0.48 5.87 -22.57
C GLU A 70 -0.29 4.53 -23.32
N VAL A 71 -1.39 3.87 -23.64
CA VAL A 71 -1.39 2.61 -24.38
C VAL A 71 -2.25 2.75 -25.62
N ASP A 72 -1.65 2.50 -26.78
CA ASP A 72 -2.36 2.42 -28.05
C ASP A 72 -3.00 1.01 -28.18
N ILE A 73 -4.31 1.00 -28.35
CA ILE A 73 -5.12 -0.22 -28.48
C ILE A 73 -5.71 -0.38 -29.88
N SER A 74 -5.36 0.50 -30.83
CA SER A 74 -5.89 0.48 -32.20
C SER A 74 -5.62 -0.82 -32.93
N ALA A 75 -4.50 -1.47 -32.68
CA ALA A 75 -4.09 -2.73 -33.29
C ALA A 75 -4.62 -3.98 -32.56
N VAL A 76 -5.35 -3.83 -31.46
CA VAL A 76 -5.83 -4.98 -30.66
C VAL A 76 -7.19 -5.41 -31.18
N ALA A 77 -7.19 -6.45 -32.03
CA ALA A 77 -8.43 -7.02 -32.56
C ALA A 77 -9.27 -7.71 -31.47
N VAL A 78 -10.55 -7.92 -31.75
CA VAL A 78 -11.48 -8.64 -30.84
C VAL A 78 -10.96 -10.05 -30.54
N GLY A 79 -10.93 -10.43 -29.27
CA GLY A 79 -10.36 -11.70 -28.78
C GLY A 79 -8.85 -11.68 -28.61
N MET A 80 -8.20 -10.58 -29.00
CA MET A 80 -6.76 -10.40 -28.83
C MET A 80 -6.45 -9.56 -27.57
N GLN A 81 -5.19 -9.55 -27.22
CA GLN A 81 -4.69 -8.75 -26.09
C GLN A 81 -3.27 -8.26 -26.35
N THR A 82 -2.91 -7.19 -25.68
CA THR A 82 -1.55 -6.64 -25.68
C THR A 82 -1.02 -6.53 -24.27
N VAL A 83 0.30 -6.49 -24.16
CA VAL A 83 1.02 -6.30 -22.88
C VAL A 83 1.77 -4.98 -22.97
N ALA A 84 1.38 -4.04 -22.14
CA ALA A 84 2.10 -2.79 -21.93
C ALA A 84 2.89 -2.85 -20.61
N VAL A 85 3.66 -1.80 -20.33
CA VAL A 85 4.38 -1.66 -19.07
C VAL A 85 3.81 -0.45 -18.33
N TYR A 86 3.41 -0.65 -17.08
CA TYR A 86 2.94 0.40 -16.20
C TYR A 86 3.67 0.31 -14.85
N ARG A 87 4.42 1.34 -14.51
CA ARG A 87 5.25 1.41 -13.29
C ARG A 87 6.19 0.20 -13.13
N GLY A 88 6.84 -0.21 -14.22
CA GLY A 88 7.74 -1.36 -14.23
C GLY A 88 7.04 -2.73 -14.16
N GLN A 89 5.72 -2.78 -14.17
CA GLN A 89 4.93 -4.01 -14.09
C GLN A 89 4.18 -4.26 -15.41
N PRO A 90 3.97 -5.52 -15.81
CA PRO A 90 3.15 -5.83 -16.98
C PRO A 90 1.70 -5.42 -16.76
N LEU A 91 1.14 -4.80 -17.78
CA LEU A 91 -0.24 -4.40 -17.88
C LEU A 91 -0.88 -5.19 -19.02
N PHE A 92 -1.91 -5.94 -18.71
CA PHE A 92 -2.67 -6.71 -19.70
C PHE A 92 -3.86 -5.88 -20.16
N VAL A 93 -3.96 -5.66 -21.47
CA VAL A 93 -5.09 -4.99 -22.10
C VAL A 93 -5.71 -5.97 -23.07
N ARG A 94 -6.91 -6.44 -22.76
CA ARG A 94 -7.63 -7.48 -23.51
C ARG A 94 -8.89 -6.91 -24.14
N HIS A 95 -9.08 -7.19 -25.42
CA HIS A 95 -10.30 -6.92 -26.14
C HIS A 95 -11.18 -8.17 -26.10
N LEU A 96 -12.15 -8.20 -25.22
CA LEU A 96 -13.04 -9.35 -25.00
C LEU A 96 -13.95 -9.58 -26.20
N THR A 97 -14.17 -10.84 -26.55
CA THR A 97 -15.25 -11.24 -27.44
C THR A 97 -16.59 -11.20 -26.72
N GLN A 98 -17.68 -11.11 -27.46
CA GLN A 98 -19.04 -11.19 -26.88
C GLN A 98 -19.24 -12.48 -26.06
N ARG A 99 -18.72 -13.61 -26.55
CA ARG A 99 -18.76 -14.87 -25.84
C ARG A 99 -18.04 -14.80 -24.47
N GLU A 100 -16.88 -14.19 -24.39
CA GLU A 100 -16.13 -14.01 -23.13
C GLU A 100 -16.86 -13.09 -22.15
N ILE A 101 -17.55 -12.07 -22.66
CA ILE A 101 -18.42 -11.18 -21.87
C ILE A 101 -19.58 -11.98 -21.29
N ASP A 102 -20.26 -12.77 -22.12
CA ASP A 102 -21.41 -13.59 -21.71
C ASP A 102 -20.99 -14.66 -20.68
N GLU A 103 -19.85 -15.34 -20.93
CA GLU A 103 -19.25 -16.30 -20.00
C GLU A 103 -18.93 -15.62 -18.64
N ALA A 104 -18.33 -14.44 -18.66
CA ALA A 104 -18.01 -13.70 -17.43
C ALA A 104 -19.28 -13.31 -16.65
N ASN A 105 -20.33 -12.89 -17.35
CA ASN A 105 -21.61 -12.49 -16.74
C ASN A 105 -22.45 -13.68 -16.25
N SER A 106 -22.26 -14.87 -16.82
CA SER A 106 -22.98 -16.09 -16.42
C SER A 106 -22.48 -16.67 -15.09
N VAL A 107 -21.31 -16.25 -14.60
CA VAL A 107 -20.71 -16.77 -13.37
C VAL A 107 -21.43 -16.19 -12.15
N PRO A 108 -22.04 -17.04 -11.27
CA PRO A 108 -22.68 -16.57 -10.05
C PRO A 108 -21.64 -15.90 -9.12
N LEU A 109 -21.90 -14.69 -8.68
CA LEU A 109 -20.99 -13.94 -7.79
C LEU A 109 -20.69 -14.69 -6.49
N ALA A 110 -21.68 -15.40 -5.94
CA ALA A 110 -21.52 -16.20 -4.73
C ALA A 110 -20.51 -17.35 -4.88
N SER A 111 -20.17 -17.76 -6.12
CA SER A 111 -19.16 -18.81 -6.41
C SER A 111 -17.75 -18.25 -6.49
N LEU A 112 -17.58 -16.94 -6.49
CA LEU A 112 -16.29 -16.26 -6.60
C LEU A 112 -15.70 -16.01 -5.21
N ARG A 113 -14.39 -16.21 -5.08
CA ARG A 113 -13.63 -15.91 -3.86
C ARG A 113 -13.58 -14.40 -3.57
N ASP A 114 -13.44 -13.61 -4.64
CA ASP A 114 -13.46 -12.15 -4.64
C ASP A 114 -14.58 -11.70 -5.59
N PRO A 115 -15.82 -11.51 -5.05
CA PRO A 115 -17.01 -11.27 -5.86
C PRO A 115 -16.97 -9.89 -6.52
N GLN A 116 -16.77 -9.87 -7.84
CA GLN A 116 -16.85 -8.67 -8.68
C GLN A 116 -17.53 -9.02 -10.00
N THR A 117 -18.42 -8.15 -10.45
CA THR A 117 -19.05 -8.23 -11.77
C THR A 117 -18.05 -7.80 -12.85
N LEU A 118 -18.31 -8.17 -14.12
CA LEU A 118 -17.51 -7.64 -15.23
C LEU A 118 -17.64 -6.11 -15.33
N ALA A 119 -18.82 -5.57 -15.05
CA ALA A 119 -19.08 -4.13 -15.08
C ALA A 119 -18.25 -3.33 -14.06
N GLU A 120 -17.97 -3.90 -12.88
CA GLU A 120 -17.09 -3.30 -11.88
C GLU A 120 -15.62 -3.34 -12.28
N ARG A 121 -15.25 -4.24 -13.19
CA ARG A 121 -13.89 -4.45 -13.65
C ARG A 121 -13.56 -3.77 -14.97
N THR A 122 -14.56 -3.20 -15.62
CA THR A 122 -14.44 -2.48 -16.89
C THR A 122 -14.95 -1.04 -16.75
N LYS A 123 -14.85 -0.25 -17.78
CA LYS A 123 -15.43 1.12 -17.78
C LYS A 123 -16.87 1.09 -18.34
N PRO A 124 -17.76 1.93 -17.81
CA PRO A 124 -19.11 2.06 -18.33
C PRO A 124 -19.14 2.30 -19.85
N GLY A 125 -19.94 1.51 -20.57
CA GLY A 125 -20.04 1.58 -22.04
C GLY A 125 -18.85 1.01 -22.81
N ARG A 126 -17.90 0.36 -22.12
CA ARG A 126 -16.68 -0.24 -22.68
C ARG A 126 -16.39 -1.60 -22.07
N SER A 127 -17.40 -2.42 -21.90
CA SER A 127 -17.28 -3.77 -21.30
C SER A 127 -16.41 -4.73 -22.11
N GLU A 128 -16.16 -4.41 -23.36
CA GLU A 128 -15.26 -5.15 -24.25
C GLU A 128 -13.77 -4.98 -23.92
N TRP A 129 -13.40 -3.97 -23.12
CA TRP A 129 -12.01 -3.70 -22.76
C TRP A 129 -11.73 -4.01 -21.29
N LEU A 130 -10.94 -5.05 -21.06
CA LEU A 130 -10.45 -5.42 -19.74
C LEU A 130 -8.98 -5.00 -19.59
N VAL A 131 -8.72 -4.16 -18.61
CA VAL A 131 -7.37 -3.66 -18.28
C VAL A 131 -6.99 -4.13 -16.88
N THR A 132 -5.94 -4.95 -16.76
CA THR A 132 -5.51 -5.49 -15.47
C THR A 132 -4.00 -5.46 -15.33
N LYS A 133 -3.50 -5.37 -14.11
CA LYS A 133 -2.09 -5.63 -13.84
C LYS A 133 -1.82 -7.12 -14.04
N GLY A 134 -0.79 -7.45 -14.80
CA GLY A 134 -0.35 -8.83 -15.05
C GLY A 134 0.46 -9.40 -13.88
N ILE A 135 -0.02 -9.22 -12.65
CA ILE A 135 0.66 -9.64 -11.44
C ILE A 135 -0.31 -10.50 -10.60
N CYS A 136 0.06 -11.75 -10.41
CA CYS A 136 -0.68 -12.69 -9.57
C CYS A 136 -0.74 -12.20 -8.12
N THR A 137 -1.94 -12.16 -7.56
CA THR A 137 -2.18 -11.65 -6.19
C THR A 137 -1.71 -12.61 -5.10
N HIS A 138 -1.18 -13.78 -5.46
CA HIS A 138 -0.56 -14.70 -4.50
C HIS A 138 0.81 -14.16 -4.05
N LEU A 139 1.84 -14.22 -4.90
CA LEU A 139 3.21 -13.82 -4.60
C LEU A 139 3.88 -13.03 -5.75
N GLY A 140 3.11 -12.36 -6.60
CA GLY A 140 3.64 -11.43 -7.57
C GLY A 140 4.15 -12.02 -8.89
N CYS A 141 3.97 -13.33 -9.16
CA CYS A 141 4.34 -13.91 -10.45
C CYS A 141 3.52 -13.33 -11.60
N VAL A 142 4.07 -13.32 -12.81
CA VAL A 142 3.33 -12.91 -14.02
C VAL A 142 2.53 -14.11 -14.53
N PRO A 143 1.18 -14.04 -14.58
CA PRO A 143 0.36 -15.12 -15.12
C PRO A 143 0.54 -15.25 -16.65
N LEU A 144 0.44 -16.48 -17.15
CA LEU A 144 0.35 -16.79 -18.56
C LEU A 144 -1.06 -16.53 -19.10
N GLY A 145 -1.20 -16.48 -20.42
CA GLY A 145 -2.49 -16.28 -21.11
C GLY A 145 -2.60 -14.91 -21.78
N ALA A 146 -1.62 -14.03 -21.54
CA ALA A 146 -1.57 -12.72 -22.17
C ALA A 146 -1.03 -12.71 -23.60
N ARG A 147 -0.26 -13.74 -23.98
CA ARG A 147 0.33 -13.87 -25.33
C ARG A 147 -0.34 -14.99 -26.12
N PRO A 148 -0.33 -14.94 -27.45
CA PRO A 148 -0.79 -16.03 -28.29
C PRO A 148 -0.07 -17.35 -27.96
N GLY A 149 -0.83 -18.43 -27.83
CA GLY A 149 -0.28 -19.77 -27.54
C GLY A 149 0.02 -20.05 -26.06
N GLU A 150 -0.06 -19.04 -25.18
CA GLU A 150 0.09 -19.26 -23.75
C GLU A 150 -1.12 -19.99 -23.14
N ASN A 151 -0.86 -20.72 -22.05
CA ASN A 151 -1.91 -21.39 -21.28
C ASN A 151 -2.81 -20.36 -20.59
N LYS A 152 -4.10 -20.38 -20.92
CA LYS A 152 -5.13 -19.51 -20.35
C LYS A 152 -5.85 -20.13 -19.14
N GLY A 153 -5.45 -21.34 -18.74
CA GLY A 153 -6.16 -22.12 -17.73
C GLY A 153 -7.54 -22.57 -18.20
N LYS A 154 -8.22 -23.35 -17.38
CA LYS A 154 -9.52 -23.98 -17.76
C LYS A 154 -10.69 -22.98 -17.85
N PHE A 155 -10.53 -21.75 -17.37
CA PHE A 155 -11.56 -20.72 -17.45
C PHE A 155 -11.27 -19.66 -18.53
N GLY A 156 -10.31 -19.90 -19.43
CA GLY A 156 -10.06 -19.08 -20.61
C GLY A 156 -9.44 -17.70 -20.35
N GLY A 157 -9.08 -17.40 -19.10
CA GLY A 157 -8.47 -16.13 -18.70
C GLY A 157 -6.96 -16.19 -18.57
N TYR A 158 -6.45 -16.41 -17.36
CA TYR A 158 -5.01 -16.44 -17.06
C TYR A 158 -4.66 -17.60 -16.15
N PHE A 159 -3.44 -18.11 -16.30
CA PHE A 159 -2.89 -19.19 -15.49
C PHE A 159 -1.55 -18.77 -14.88
N CYS A 160 -1.44 -18.82 -13.56
CA CYS A 160 -0.18 -18.57 -12.87
C CYS A 160 0.55 -19.90 -12.62
N PRO A 161 1.69 -20.17 -13.32
CA PRO A 161 2.37 -21.46 -13.23
C PRO A 161 3.12 -21.66 -11.90
N CYS A 162 3.37 -20.57 -11.16
CA CYS A 162 4.14 -20.64 -9.91
C CYS A 162 3.46 -21.56 -8.87
N HIS A 163 2.15 -21.39 -8.67
CA HIS A 163 1.39 -22.16 -7.67
C HIS A 163 -0.02 -22.54 -8.15
N GLY A 164 -0.27 -22.49 -9.46
CA GLY A 164 -1.51 -23.00 -10.05
C GLY A 164 -2.76 -22.11 -9.87
N SER A 165 -2.61 -20.81 -9.63
CA SER A 165 -3.77 -19.91 -9.61
C SER A 165 -4.35 -19.75 -11.02
N VAL A 166 -5.68 -19.90 -11.15
CA VAL A 166 -6.42 -19.81 -12.42
C VAL A 166 -7.45 -18.71 -12.34
N TYR A 167 -7.43 -17.84 -13.33
CA TYR A 167 -8.35 -16.72 -13.47
C TYR A 167 -9.27 -16.90 -14.67
N ASP A 168 -10.48 -16.36 -14.62
CA ASP A 168 -11.43 -16.37 -15.72
C ASP A 168 -11.19 -15.24 -16.75
N THR A 169 -12.07 -15.15 -17.75
CA THR A 169 -11.98 -14.14 -18.82
C THR A 169 -12.09 -12.69 -18.30
N ALA A 170 -12.73 -12.47 -17.14
CA ALA A 170 -12.76 -11.19 -16.45
C ALA A 170 -11.59 -11.00 -15.47
N ALA A 171 -10.57 -11.88 -15.52
CA ALA A 171 -9.41 -11.88 -14.62
C ALA A 171 -9.77 -12.02 -13.13
N ARG A 172 -10.88 -12.72 -12.82
CA ARG A 172 -11.29 -13.05 -11.46
C ARG A 172 -10.72 -14.41 -11.07
N ILE A 173 -10.26 -14.49 -9.82
CA ILE A 173 -9.70 -15.74 -9.29
C ILE A 173 -10.78 -16.81 -9.18
N ARG A 174 -10.51 -17.97 -9.75
CA ARG A 174 -11.40 -19.14 -9.73
C ARG A 174 -10.82 -20.29 -8.92
N GLU A 175 -9.51 -20.52 -9.01
CA GLU A 175 -8.82 -21.62 -8.34
C GLU A 175 -7.38 -21.25 -7.98
N GLY A 176 -6.82 -22.00 -7.04
CA GLY A 176 -5.44 -21.85 -6.59
C GLY A 176 -5.31 -20.94 -5.36
N PRO A 177 -4.09 -20.63 -4.95
CA PRO A 177 -3.81 -19.94 -3.67
C PRO A 177 -4.01 -18.42 -3.73
N ALA A 178 -4.14 -17.79 -4.89
CA ALA A 178 -4.32 -16.34 -4.98
C ALA A 178 -5.58 -15.89 -4.23
N PRO A 179 -5.49 -14.89 -3.33
CA PRO A 179 -6.63 -14.45 -2.51
C PRO A 179 -7.62 -13.57 -3.27
N LEU A 180 -7.14 -12.78 -4.25
CA LEU A 180 -7.91 -11.73 -4.92
C LEU A 180 -7.82 -11.85 -6.44
N ASN A 181 -8.72 -11.16 -7.13
CA ASN A 181 -8.69 -10.97 -8.58
C ASN A 181 -7.43 -10.22 -9.02
N LEU A 182 -7.06 -10.30 -10.31
CA LEU A 182 -6.01 -9.42 -10.84
C LEU A 182 -6.48 -7.96 -10.71
N VAL A 183 -5.56 -7.09 -10.29
CA VAL A 183 -5.88 -5.70 -9.97
C VAL A 183 -6.21 -4.93 -11.26
N VAL A 184 -7.35 -4.24 -11.28
CA VAL A 184 -7.69 -3.23 -12.29
C VAL A 184 -7.09 -1.90 -11.86
N PRO A 185 -6.13 -1.32 -12.59
CA PRO A 185 -5.59 0.00 -12.27
C PRO A 185 -6.60 1.11 -12.61
N ASP A 186 -6.38 2.30 -12.08
CA ASP A 186 -7.11 3.48 -12.55
C ASP A 186 -6.70 3.80 -14.00
N TYR A 187 -7.67 3.91 -14.89
CA TYR A 187 -7.44 4.28 -16.30
C TYR A 187 -8.63 5.03 -16.88
N VAL A 188 -8.38 5.77 -17.96
CA VAL A 188 -9.39 6.46 -18.74
C VAL A 188 -9.14 6.24 -20.24
N PHE A 189 -10.18 6.28 -21.06
CA PHE A 189 -10.05 6.31 -22.50
C PHE A 189 -9.86 7.75 -22.96
N LEU A 190 -8.74 8.04 -23.60
CA LEU A 190 -8.47 9.34 -24.25
C LEU A 190 -9.18 9.43 -25.59
N SER A 191 -9.29 8.29 -26.28
CA SER A 191 -9.97 8.12 -27.56
C SER A 191 -10.42 6.67 -27.73
N PRO A 192 -11.16 6.32 -28.78
CA PRO A 192 -11.48 4.91 -29.08
C PRO A 192 -10.27 3.99 -29.21
N ALA A 193 -9.11 4.55 -29.59
CA ALA A 193 -7.87 3.81 -29.85
C ALA A 193 -6.79 3.95 -28.76
N LYS A 194 -7.01 4.80 -27.76
CA LYS A 194 -5.98 5.11 -26.75
C LYS A 194 -6.54 5.14 -25.35
N LEU A 195 -5.83 4.54 -24.42
CA LEU A 195 -6.11 4.62 -22.98
C LEU A 195 -4.91 5.19 -22.22
N LEU A 196 -5.19 5.89 -21.13
CA LEU A 196 -4.21 6.43 -20.20
C LEU A 196 -4.42 5.75 -18.85
N VAL A 197 -3.37 5.11 -18.36
CA VAL A 197 -3.35 4.36 -17.07
C VAL A 197 -2.61 5.17 -16.02
N GLY A 198 -3.10 5.14 -14.78
CA GLY A 198 -2.49 5.83 -13.64
C GLY A 198 -3.12 7.17 -13.29
N VAL A 199 -4.23 7.53 -13.90
CA VAL A 199 -4.96 8.77 -13.60
C VAL A 199 -5.90 8.52 -12.42
N LYS A 200 -5.66 9.15 -11.28
CA LYS A 200 -6.68 9.22 -10.23
C LYS A 200 -7.87 10.03 -10.71
N LYS A 201 -9.06 9.46 -10.55
CA LYS A 201 -10.32 10.19 -10.68
C LYS A 201 -10.42 11.28 -9.63
#